data_c630f023a52429ec9a094aa8f04c6bec
#
_entry.id   c630f023a52429ec9a094aa8f04c6bec
#
_cell.length_a   1.000
_cell.length_b   1.000
_cell.length_c   1.000
_cell.angle_alpha   90.00
_cell.angle_beta   90.00
_cell.angle_gamma   90.00
#
_symmetry.space_group_name_H-M   'P 1'
#
loop_
_entity.id
_entity.type
_entity.pdbx_description
1 polymer ?
#
loop_
_entity_poly.entity_id
_entity_poly.type
_entity_poly.pdbx_seq_one_letter_code
_entity_poly.pdbx_strand_id
1 'polypeptide(L)'
;MTVQTSITHKLLVPVTFEGKEHTTITLQRPKTKDVQAIDKKEGIEQTIAMVARLSGWAHEAVGELDINDLSNIGEILESFIKRRDTSTGKPPLNS
;
A
#
# COMPACT_ATOMS: atom_id res chain seq x y z
N MET A 1 -22.98 -9.23 2.03
CA MET A 1 -22.03 -8.44 1.26
C MET A 1 -20.65 -8.54 1.85
N THR A 2 -19.66 -8.68 0.99
CA THR A 2 -18.31 -8.93 1.43
C THR A 2 -17.42 -7.70 1.22
N VAL A 3 -16.68 -7.31 2.24
CA VAL A 3 -15.70 -6.25 2.12
C VAL A 3 -14.38 -6.89 1.73
N GLN A 4 -13.73 -6.30 0.73
CA GLN A 4 -12.44 -6.81 0.28
C GLN A 4 -11.41 -6.62 1.38
N THR A 5 -10.78 -7.71 1.80
CA THR A 5 -9.82 -7.66 2.91
C THR A 5 -8.39 -7.66 2.43
N SER A 6 -8.14 -7.98 1.17
CA SER A 6 -6.79 -7.95 0.62
C SER A 6 -6.84 -7.79 -0.88
N ILE A 7 -5.74 -7.31 -1.44
CA ILE A 7 -5.58 -7.16 -2.88
C ILE A 7 -4.22 -7.73 -3.24
N THR A 8 -4.18 -8.55 -4.29
CA THR A 8 -2.93 -9.07 -4.81
C THR A 8 -2.58 -8.31 -6.08
N HIS A 9 -1.38 -7.76 -6.11
CA HIS A 9 -0.89 -7.02 -7.26
C HIS A 9 0.19 -7.82 -7.95
N LYS A 10 0.07 -7.97 -9.27
CA LYS A 10 1.09 -8.67 -10.05
C LYS A 10 2.19 -7.69 -10.40
N LEU A 11 3.42 -8.04 -10.04
CA LEU A 11 4.55 -7.15 -10.24
C LEU A 11 4.93 -7.09 -11.71
N LEU A 12 5.25 -5.88 -12.18
CA LEU A 12 5.79 -5.68 -13.51
C LEU A 12 7.20 -6.25 -13.58
N VAL A 13 7.96 -6.07 -12.51
CA VAL A 13 9.33 -6.55 -12.42
C VAL A 13 9.41 -7.43 -11.18
N PRO A 14 9.72 -8.72 -11.35
CA PRO A 14 9.82 -9.59 -10.18
C PRO A 14 10.92 -9.13 -9.22
N VAL A 15 10.71 -9.40 -7.93
CA VAL A 15 11.66 -9.06 -6.89
C VAL A 15 12.26 -10.33 -6.33
N THR A 16 13.58 -10.40 -6.30
CA THR A 16 14.27 -11.52 -5.67
C THR A 16 14.79 -11.06 -4.32
N PHE A 17 14.40 -11.77 -3.28
CA PHE A 17 14.81 -11.42 -1.93
C PHE A 17 15.01 -12.70 -1.14
N GLU A 18 16.19 -12.82 -0.53
CA GLU A 18 16.55 -13.99 0.27
C GLU A 18 16.39 -15.29 -0.53
N GLY A 19 16.83 -15.25 -1.78
CA GLY A 19 16.82 -16.44 -2.60
C GLY A 19 15.49 -16.81 -3.21
N LYS A 20 14.45 -16.02 -2.96
CA LYS A 20 13.13 -16.28 -3.50
C LYS A 20 12.72 -15.20 -4.48
N GLU A 21 12.13 -15.62 -5.58
CA GLU A 21 11.61 -14.68 -6.56
C GLU A 21 10.13 -14.46 -6.31
N HIS A 22 9.76 -13.20 -6.19
CA HIS A 22 8.37 -12.81 -5.96
C HIS A 22 7.82 -12.16 -7.21
N THR A 23 6.69 -12.66 -7.69
CA THR A 23 6.03 -12.10 -8.86
C THR A 23 4.74 -11.39 -8.50
N THR A 24 4.28 -11.55 -7.27
CA THR A 24 3.08 -10.87 -6.78
C THR A 24 3.33 -10.38 -5.37
N ILE A 25 2.52 -9.42 -4.96
CA ILE A 25 2.53 -8.95 -3.59
C ILE A 25 1.08 -8.80 -3.14
N THR A 26 0.78 -9.29 -1.95
CA THR A 26 -0.58 -9.22 -1.41
C THR A 26 -0.62 -8.22 -0.27
N LEU A 27 -1.55 -7.28 -0.38
CA LEU A 27 -1.68 -6.22 0.61
C LEU A 27 -2.98 -6.42 1.37
N GLN A 28 -2.88 -6.43 2.69
CA GLN A 28 -4.06 -6.51 3.54
C GLN A 28 -4.72 -5.14 3.60
N ARG A 29 -6.04 -5.14 3.83
CA ARG A 29 -6.73 -3.87 4.02
C ARG A 29 -6.21 -3.20 5.29
N PRO A 30 -5.83 -1.92 5.22
CA PRO A 30 -5.25 -1.24 6.39
C PRO A 30 -6.31 -1.02 7.48
N LYS A 31 -5.84 -1.14 8.71
CA LYS A 31 -6.64 -0.80 9.88
C LYS A 31 -6.14 0.50 10.47
N THR A 32 -6.91 1.06 11.36
CA THR A 32 -6.52 2.31 12.00
C THR A 32 -5.13 2.22 12.62
N LYS A 33 -4.83 1.09 13.26
CA LYS A 33 -3.52 0.95 13.90
C LYS A 33 -2.38 0.95 12.88
N ASP A 34 -2.67 0.49 11.65
CA ASP A 34 -1.65 0.49 10.61
C ASP A 34 -1.32 1.92 10.19
N VAL A 35 -2.35 2.76 10.07
CA VAL A 35 -2.14 4.15 9.71
C VAL A 35 -1.42 4.88 10.83
N GLN A 36 -1.81 4.60 12.08
CA GLN A 36 -1.15 5.23 13.22
C GLN A 36 0.33 4.88 13.29
N ALA A 37 0.67 3.64 12.93
CA ALA A 37 2.06 3.19 13.02
C ALA A 37 2.98 3.97 12.10
N ILE A 38 2.46 4.52 11.00
CA ILE A 38 3.28 5.21 10.02
C ILE A 38 2.98 6.71 9.97
N ASP A 39 2.19 7.20 10.91
CA ASP A 39 1.66 8.56 10.84
C ASP A 39 2.75 9.62 10.82
N LYS A 40 3.87 9.34 11.46
CA LYS A 40 4.96 10.33 11.55
C LYS A 40 5.93 10.25 10.38
N LYS A 41 5.77 9.27 9.53
CA LYS A 41 6.63 9.17 8.36
C LYS A 41 6.04 9.97 7.21
N GLU A 42 6.89 10.38 6.29
CA GLU A 42 6.46 11.23 5.20
C GLU A 42 7.00 10.71 3.87
N GLY A 43 6.29 11.07 2.80
CA GLY A 43 6.74 10.79 1.46
C GLY A 43 6.86 9.31 1.18
N ILE A 44 7.91 8.96 0.46
CA ILE A 44 8.11 7.58 0.05
C ILE A 44 8.36 6.66 1.25
N GLU A 45 8.92 7.20 2.33
CA GLU A 45 9.13 6.42 3.54
C GLU A 45 7.80 5.92 4.10
N GLN A 46 6.79 6.76 4.06
CA GLN A 46 5.47 6.37 4.54
C GLN A 46 4.90 5.26 3.67
N THR A 47 5.06 5.38 2.36
CA THR A 47 4.57 4.36 1.44
C THR A 47 5.29 3.03 1.67
N ILE A 48 6.60 3.07 1.79
CA ILE A 48 7.38 1.85 2.01
C ILE A 48 6.98 1.18 3.32
N ALA A 49 6.82 1.97 4.37
CA ALA A 49 6.46 1.43 5.67
C ALA A 49 5.08 0.77 5.62
N MET A 50 4.14 1.42 4.93
CA MET A 50 2.79 0.85 4.82
C MET A 50 2.81 -0.44 4.00
N VAL A 51 3.54 -0.45 2.89
CA VAL A 51 3.62 -1.64 2.05
C VAL A 51 4.23 -2.79 2.84
N ALA A 52 5.32 -2.54 3.56
CA ALA A 52 5.95 -3.58 4.35
C ALA A 52 4.99 -4.11 5.41
N ARG A 53 4.27 -3.21 6.05
CA ARG A 53 3.36 -3.58 7.12
C ARG A 53 2.18 -4.41 6.60
N LEU A 54 1.61 -4.03 5.48
CA LEU A 54 0.41 -4.69 4.97
C LEU A 54 0.71 -5.95 4.17
N SER A 55 1.91 -6.06 3.63
CA SER A 55 2.29 -7.23 2.84
C SER A 55 3.06 -8.26 3.66
N GLY A 56 3.62 -7.84 4.77
CA GLY A 56 4.49 -8.72 5.54
C GLY A 56 5.90 -8.81 4.99
N TRP A 57 6.21 -8.03 3.97
CA TRP A 57 7.56 -8.02 3.40
C TRP A 57 8.51 -7.25 4.30
N ALA A 58 9.78 -7.65 4.28
CA ALA A 58 10.80 -6.88 4.96
C ALA A 58 10.98 -5.53 4.25
N HIS A 59 11.41 -4.51 4.99
CA HIS A 59 11.65 -3.19 4.42
C HIS A 59 12.59 -3.26 3.23
N GLU A 60 13.64 -4.06 3.36
CA GLU A 60 14.61 -4.18 2.28
C GLU A 60 14.00 -4.75 1.01
N ALA A 61 13.08 -5.70 1.19
CA ALA A 61 12.42 -6.30 0.03
C ALA A 61 11.52 -5.29 -0.67
N VAL A 62 10.83 -4.46 0.10
CA VAL A 62 9.98 -3.42 -0.47
C VAL A 62 10.85 -2.43 -1.26
N GLY A 63 12.05 -2.16 -0.75
CA GLY A 63 12.96 -1.27 -1.43
C GLY A 63 13.45 -1.78 -2.78
N GLU A 64 13.30 -3.09 -3.03
CA GLU A 64 13.71 -3.67 -4.31
C GLU A 64 12.62 -3.58 -5.36
N LEU A 65 11.43 -3.12 -5.00
CA LEU A 65 10.35 -2.98 -5.98
C LEU A 65 10.72 -1.97 -7.05
N ASP A 66 10.32 -2.29 -8.29
CA ASP A 66 10.44 -1.31 -9.35
C ASP A 66 9.58 -0.10 -9.00
N ILE A 67 10.04 1.09 -9.40
CA ILE A 67 9.35 2.31 -9.01
C ILE A 67 7.91 2.34 -9.54
N ASN A 68 7.67 1.77 -10.72
CA ASN A 68 6.32 1.72 -11.24
C ASN A 68 5.43 0.79 -10.43
N ASP A 69 6.00 -0.32 -9.95
CA ASP A 69 5.24 -1.22 -9.08
C ASP A 69 4.91 -0.54 -7.77
N LEU A 70 5.88 0.18 -7.20
CA LEU A 70 5.61 0.89 -5.96
C LEU A 70 4.52 1.93 -6.16
N SER A 71 4.55 2.63 -7.28
CA SER A 71 3.54 3.63 -7.59
C SER A 71 2.16 3.01 -7.71
N ASN A 72 2.07 1.87 -8.41
CA ASN A 72 0.79 1.18 -8.55
C ASN A 72 0.27 0.69 -7.21
N ILE A 73 1.17 0.17 -6.39
CA ILE A 73 0.80 -0.28 -5.05
C ILE A 73 0.31 0.90 -4.22
N GLY A 74 0.97 2.05 -4.36
CA GLY A 74 0.54 3.25 -3.65
C GLY A 74 -0.88 3.64 -4.01
N GLU A 75 -1.24 3.52 -5.30
CA GLU A 75 -2.60 3.81 -5.71
C GLU A 75 -3.60 2.84 -5.11
N ILE A 76 -3.21 1.57 -5.00
CA ILE A 76 -4.08 0.59 -4.37
C ILE A 76 -4.32 0.96 -2.91
N LEU A 77 -3.26 1.36 -2.22
CA LEU A 77 -3.39 1.77 -0.82
C LEU A 77 -4.28 2.98 -0.67
N GLU A 78 -4.14 3.93 -1.59
CA GLU A 78 -4.99 5.10 -1.55
C GLU A 78 -6.45 4.74 -1.77
N SER A 79 -6.71 3.75 -2.62
CA SER A 79 -8.08 3.35 -2.88
C SER A 79 -8.75 2.78 -1.64
N PHE A 80 -7.98 2.13 -0.77
CA PHE A 80 -8.53 1.64 0.49
C PHE A 80 -8.93 2.79 1.40
N ILE A 81 -8.17 3.86 1.37
CA ILE A 81 -8.33 4.97 2.31
C ILE A 81 -9.23 6.05 1.76
N LYS A 82 -9.03 6.41 0.51
CA LYS A 82 -9.70 7.56 -0.07
C LYS A 82 -11.17 7.36 -0.33
N ARG A 83 -11.61 6.11 -0.39
CA ARG A 83 -13.01 5.86 -0.68
C ARG A 83 -13.93 6.62 0.25
N ARG A 84 -13.53 6.73 1.50
CA ARG A 84 -14.37 7.43 2.47
C ARG A 84 -14.31 8.92 2.26
N ASP A 85 -13.15 9.41 1.85
CA ASP A 85 -13.02 10.83 1.62
C ASP A 85 -13.90 11.29 0.49
N THR A 86 -13.96 10.50 -0.56
CA THR A 86 -14.80 10.88 -1.68
C THR A 86 -16.26 10.91 -1.31
N SER A 87 -16.66 10.08 -0.38
CA SER A 87 -18.06 10.07 0.00
C SER A 87 -18.49 11.33 0.73
N THR A 88 -17.56 12.05 1.33
CA THR A 88 -17.89 13.29 1.99
C THR A 88 -17.96 14.43 1.01
N GLY A 89 -17.50 14.22 -0.08
CA GLY A 89 -17.47 15.25 -1.10
C GLY A 89 -16.64 16.42 -0.70
N LYS A 90 -16.62 16.63 -0.11
CA LYS A 90 -16.15 17.50 0.05
C LYS A 90 -16.07 18.56 -0.22
N PRO A 91 -16.37 18.68 -0.10
CA PRO A 91 -16.41 19.47 -0.27
C PRO A 91 -16.22 20.37 -0.31
N PRO A 92 -16.31 20.50 -0.34
CA PRO A 92 -16.15 21.16 -0.46
C PRO A 92 -16.00 22.10 -0.30
N LEU A 93 -16.01 22.03 -0.11
CA LEU A 93 -15.98 22.59 -0.12
C LEU A 93 -16.23 23.46 -0.12
N ASN A 94 -16.51 23.43 0.00
CA ASN A 94 -16.90 23.93 -0.12
C ASN A 94 -17.18 24.45 0.06
N SER A 95 -17.26 24.38 0.29
CA SER A 95 -17.58 24.58 0.43
C SER A 95 -17.67 24.86 0.51
#